data_7233787245d735b49e6559eaf72de8a9
#
_entry.id   7233787245d735b49e6559eaf72de8a9
#
_cell.length_a   1.000
_cell.length_b   1.000
_cell.length_c   1.000
_cell.angle_alpha   90.00
_cell.angle_beta   90.00
_cell.angle_gamma   90.00
#
_symmetry.space_group_name_H-M   'P 1'
#
loop_
_entity.id
_entity.type
_entity.pdbx_description
1 polymer ?
#
loop_
_entity_poly.entity_id
_entity_poly.type
_entity_poly.pdbx_seq_one_letter_code
_entity_poly.pdbx_strand_id
1 'polypeptide(L)'
;MSICFIAHRGYSGRYQMNTDEAFTKAVAHGSGGIETDVRVTADGVLVVNHDDAAKFADGTELDVGTSTDGELCAKPLLNKFTDTDLRICTFRKYLEICRDGNMICFIEFKGVFTDEQIKEAFEMAREVYDLKMCSLQSFEFDNLIRTHEAFPELQIMLTCGERNADVDRCLDYGFDIDMYYGHCTPEIVKEFHDKGLKVALWTANTREALDACIALGVDYIESDFFSGPDGE
;
A
#
# COMPACT_ATOMS: atom_id res chain seq x y z
N MET A 1 -19.99 0.66 -10.76
CA MET A 1 -18.56 0.89 -11.13
C MET A 1 -17.87 -0.46 -11.09
N SER A 2 -16.82 -0.68 -11.85
CA SER A 2 -16.03 -1.93 -11.74
C SER A 2 -15.07 -1.82 -10.57
N ILE A 3 -15.02 -2.85 -9.71
CA ILE A 3 -14.07 -2.93 -8.60
C ILE A 3 -12.66 -3.05 -9.18
N CYS A 4 -11.71 -2.30 -8.61
CA CYS A 4 -10.30 -2.41 -8.95
C CYS A 4 -9.58 -3.28 -7.91
N PHE A 5 -8.83 -4.28 -8.37
CA PHE A 5 -8.08 -5.20 -7.53
C PHE A 5 -6.65 -4.69 -7.34
N ILE A 6 -6.25 -4.59 -6.08
CA ILE A 6 -4.93 -4.09 -5.67
C ILE A 6 -4.15 -5.27 -5.10
N ALA A 7 -2.95 -5.50 -5.62
CA ALA A 7 -2.03 -6.51 -5.11
C ALA A 7 -1.39 -6.01 -3.81
N HIS A 8 -1.84 -6.54 -2.67
CA HIS A 8 -1.35 -6.20 -1.35
C HIS A 8 0.12 -6.62 -1.17
N ARG A 9 1.02 -5.65 -1.07
CA ARG A 9 2.49 -5.82 -1.04
C ARG A 9 3.05 -6.55 -2.25
N GLY A 10 2.41 -6.35 -3.43
CA GLY A 10 2.65 -7.12 -4.63
C GLY A 10 1.90 -8.46 -4.63
N TYR A 11 2.28 -9.42 -5.49
CA TYR A 11 1.68 -10.77 -5.49
C TYR A 11 2.22 -11.61 -4.32
N SER A 12 1.96 -11.13 -3.11
CA SER A 12 2.60 -11.58 -1.86
C SER A 12 2.16 -12.96 -1.41
N GLY A 13 1.05 -13.47 -1.90
CA GLY A 13 0.60 -14.84 -1.66
C GLY A 13 1.44 -15.92 -2.35
N ARG A 14 2.32 -15.53 -3.29
CA ARG A 14 3.17 -16.43 -4.09
C ARG A 14 4.63 -16.01 -4.13
N TYR A 15 4.96 -14.78 -3.74
CA TYR A 15 6.29 -14.20 -3.77
C TYR A 15 6.57 -13.45 -2.47
N GLN A 16 7.84 -13.22 -2.15
CA GLN A 16 8.17 -12.46 -0.95
C GLN A 16 7.62 -11.03 -1.07
N MET A 17 6.78 -10.63 -0.10
CA MET A 17 6.12 -9.32 -0.06
C MET A 17 7.12 -8.15 -0.14
N ASN A 18 6.68 -7.01 -0.64
CA ASN A 18 7.46 -5.76 -0.71
C ASN A 18 8.80 -5.94 -1.43
N THR A 19 8.82 -6.70 -2.52
CA THR A 19 10.00 -6.92 -3.35
C THR A 19 9.70 -6.59 -4.81
N ASP A 20 10.74 -6.27 -5.57
CA ASP A 20 10.65 -6.05 -7.01
C ASP A 20 10.10 -7.28 -7.75
N GLU A 21 10.40 -8.50 -7.26
CA GLU A 21 9.82 -9.73 -7.80
C GLU A 21 8.30 -9.75 -7.59
N ALA A 22 7.81 -9.53 -6.35
CA ALA A 22 6.38 -9.55 -6.05
C ALA A 22 5.61 -8.47 -6.83
N PHE A 23 6.18 -7.28 -6.99
CA PHE A 23 5.58 -6.19 -7.75
C PHE A 23 5.53 -6.50 -9.24
N THR A 24 6.62 -6.99 -9.83
CA THR A 24 6.66 -7.39 -11.24
C THR A 24 5.67 -8.53 -11.53
N LYS A 25 5.52 -9.47 -10.59
CA LYS A 25 4.54 -10.55 -10.70
C LYS A 25 3.10 -10.07 -10.56
N ALA A 26 2.83 -9.04 -9.73
CA ALA A 26 1.51 -8.42 -9.66
C ALA A 26 1.09 -7.78 -11.00
N VAL A 27 2.02 -7.07 -11.66
CA VAL A 27 1.81 -6.56 -13.03
C VAL A 27 1.46 -7.69 -13.99
N ALA A 28 2.26 -8.77 -13.98
CA ALA A 28 2.05 -9.92 -14.88
C ALA A 28 0.78 -10.71 -14.57
N HIS A 29 0.32 -10.66 -13.31
CA HIS A 29 -0.91 -11.31 -12.85
C HIS A 29 -2.17 -10.53 -13.24
N GLY A 30 -2.03 -9.27 -13.64
CA GLY A 30 -3.15 -8.45 -14.13
C GLY A 30 -3.89 -7.66 -13.05
N SER A 31 -3.27 -7.41 -11.90
CA SER A 31 -3.82 -6.51 -10.89
C SER A 31 -4.02 -5.09 -11.48
N GLY A 32 -4.99 -4.35 -10.95
CA GLY A 32 -5.23 -2.96 -11.36
C GLY A 32 -4.31 -1.96 -10.67
N GLY A 33 -3.74 -2.34 -9.53
CA GLY A 33 -2.80 -1.55 -8.75
C GLY A 33 -1.94 -2.44 -7.85
N ILE A 34 -0.98 -1.81 -7.18
CA ILE A 34 -0.08 -2.46 -6.23
C ILE A 34 -0.03 -1.62 -4.96
N GLU A 35 -0.23 -2.26 -3.83
CA GLU A 35 0.00 -1.64 -2.52
C GLU A 35 1.42 -1.94 -2.03
N THR A 36 1.99 -1.03 -1.23
CA THR A 36 3.30 -1.17 -0.60
C THR A 36 3.44 -0.37 0.68
N ASP A 37 4.27 -0.89 1.60
CA ASP A 37 4.56 -0.29 2.91
C ASP A 37 5.86 0.50 2.86
N VAL A 38 5.80 1.83 2.97
CA VAL A 38 6.98 2.71 2.90
C VAL A 38 7.51 3.02 4.29
N ARG A 39 8.83 2.90 4.44
CA ARG A 39 9.60 3.29 5.63
C ARG A 39 10.81 4.13 5.24
N VAL A 40 11.40 4.78 6.24
CA VAL A 40 12.57 5.64 6.07
C VAL A 40 13.75 5.04 6.84
N THR A 41 14.89 4.88 6.18
CA THR A 41 16.13 4.39 6.80
C THR A 41 16.81 5.46 7.64
N ALA A 42 17.82 5.07 8.44
CA ALA A 42 18.59 6.01 9.25
C ALA A 42 19.31 7.10 8.45
N ASP A 43 19.65 6.83 7.20
CA ASP A 43 20.26 7.78 6.26
C ASP A 43 19.27 8.46 5.32
N GLY A 44 17.96 8.32 5.59
CA GLY A 44 16.88 9.05 4.93
C GLY A 44 16.38 8.42 3.63
N VAL A 45 16.81 7.22 3.27
CA VAL A 45 16.35 6.56 2.04
C VAL A 45 14.96 5.96 2.25
N LEU A 46 14.04 6.17 1.30
CA LEU A 46 12.72 5.55 1.28
C LEU A 46 12.82 4.12 0.73
N VAL A 47 12.51 3.16 1.58
CA VAL A 47 12.50 1.72 1.27
C VAL A 47 11.12 1.13 1.53
N VAL A 48 10.87 -0.08 1.04
CA VAL A 48 9.58 -0.75 1.28
C VAL A 48 9.76 -1.98 2.14
N ASN A 49 9.06 -1.98 3.29
CA ASN A 49 9.05 -3.08 4.25
C ASN A 49 7.88 -2.92 5.23
N HIS A 50 7.12 -3.99 5.48
CA HIS A 50 5.96 -3.91 6.37
C HIS A 50 6.36 -3.75 7.85
N ASP A 51 7.19 -4.68 8.36
CA ASP A 51 7.61 -4.71 9.77
C ASP A 51 8.63 -3.60 10.05
N ASP A 52 8.80 -3.22 11.32
CA ASP A 52 9.87 -2.28 11.72
C ASP A 52 11.25 -2.84 11.38
N ALA A 53 11.40 -4.17 11.42
CA ALA A 53 12.65 -4.84 11.09
C ALA A 53 12.55 -5.63 9.78
N ALA A 54 13.57 -5.51 8.92
CA ALA A 54 13.79 -6.38 7.78
C ALA A 54 14.42 -7.70 8.23
N LYS A 55 13.91 -8.83 7.69
CA LYS A 55 14.36 -10.18 8.01
C LYS A 55 15.21 -10.74 6.88
N PHE A 56 16.37 -11.31 7.22
CA PHE A 56 17.35 -11.75 6.24
C PHE A 56 17.51 -13.28 6.22
N ALA A 57 18.05 -13.79 5.11
CA ALA A 57 18.23 -15.24 4.87
C ALA A 57 19.21 -15.89 5.86
N ASP A 58 20.14 -15.13 6.45
CA ASP A 58 21.08 -15.57 7.47
C ASP A 58 20.46 -15.66 8.88
N GLY A 59 19.15 -15.36 9.02
CA GLY A 59 18.42 -15.38 10.28
C GLY A 59 18.59 -14.09 11.12
N THR A 60 19.30 -13.08 10.60
CA THR A 60 19.39 -11.77 11.27
C THR A 60 18.20 -10.89 10.96
N GLU A 61 17.92 -9.93 11.84
CA GLU A 61 16.93 -8.88 11.65
C GLU A 61 17.62 -7.52 11.86
N LEU A 62 17.29 -6.53 11.04
CA LEU A 62 17.76 -5.16 11.18
C LEU A 62 16.55 -4.22 11.19
N ASP A 63 16.49 -3.37 12.20
CA ASP A 63 15.47 -2.32 12.26
C ASP A 63 15.72 -1.29 11.15
N VAL A 64 14.69 -1.01 10.34
CA VAL A 64 14.80 -0.16 9.15
C VAL A 64 15.13 1.28 9.54
N GLY A 65 14.46 1.81 10.56
CA GLY A 65 14.63 3.21 10.99
C GLY A 65 15.98 3.52 11.61
N THR A 66 16.71 2.49 12.08
CA THR A 66 18.04 2.65 12.71
C THR A 66 19.18 2.10 11.85
N SER A 67 18.90 1.48 10.71
CA SER A 67 19.88 0.97 9.76
C SER A 67 19.95 1.86 8.51
N THR A 68 21.14 1.95 7.91
CA THR A 68 21.32 2.62 6.62
C THR A 68 20.85 1.74 5.46
N ASP A 69 20.48 2.35 4.32
CA ASP A 69 20.16 1.62 3.09
C ASP A 69 21.28 0.64 2.70
N GLY A 70 22.54 1.07 2.78
CA GLY A 70 23.69 0.21 2.51
C GLY A 70 23.79 -1.03 3.38
N GLU A 71 23.44 -0.94 4.68
CA GLU A 71 23.41 -2.10 5.58
C GLU A 71 22.28 -3.05 5.25
N LEU A 72 21.09 -2.52 4.95
CA LEU A 72 19.92 -3.31 4.57
C LEU A 72 20.13 -4.00 3.21
N CYS A 73 20.68 -3.31 2.22
CA CYS A 73 20.95 -3.86 0.89
C CYS A 73 22.13 -4.85 0.86
N ALA A 74 22.98 -4.90 1.90
CA ALA A 74 24.13 -5.81 1.93
C ALA A 74 23.73 -7.29 2.04
N LYS A 75 22.53 -7.59 2.54
CA LYS A 75 22.08 -8.94 2.83
C LYS A 75 20.88 -9.35 1.99
N PRO A 76 20.77 -10.64 1.59
CA PRO A 76 19.54 -11.16 1.00
C PRO A 76 18.41 -11.24 2.02
N LEU A 77 17.21 -10.80 1.61
CA LEU A 77 16.00 -10.95 2.43
C LEU A 77 15.64 -12.42 2.64
N LEU A 78 14.97 -12.71 3.74
CA LEU A 78 14.33 -14.01 3.96
C LEU A 78 13.26 -14.21 2.88
N ASN A 79 13.52 -15.12 1.95
CA ASN A 79 12.59 -15.50 0.91
C ASN A 79 12.00 -16.89 1.23
N LYS A 80 10.68 -16.95 1.44
CA LYS A 80 9.98 -18.19 1.81
C LYS A 80 9.42 -18.96 0.61
N PHE A 81 9.49 -18.40 -0.58
CA PHE A 81 8.81 -18.93 -1.76
C PHE A 81 9.76 -19.48 -2.82
N THR A 82 10.92 -18.83 -3.00
CA THR A 82 11.89 -19.17 -4.05
C THR A 82 13.32 -19.10 -3.49
N ASP A 83 14.29 -19.65 -4.22
CA ASP A 83 15.72 -19.53 -3.91
C ASP A 83 16.35 -18.25 -4.50
N THR A 84 15.53 -17.29 -4.96
CA THR A 84 16.01 -16.03 -5.53
C THR A 84 16.64 -15.17 -4.44
N ASP A 85 17.84 -14.63 -4.70
CA ASP A 85 18.49 -13.63 -3.85
C ASP A 85 17.78 -12.29 -4.01
N LEU A 86 16.86 -11.99 -3.09
CA LEU A 86 16.10 -10.75 -3.06
C LEU A 86 16.75 -9.77 -2.09
N ARG A 87 16.72 -8.49 -2.45
CA ARG A 87 17.20 -7.39 -1.60
C ARG A 87 16.04 -6.50 -1.22
N ILE A 88 16.25 -5.67 -0.20
CA ILE A 88 15.25 -4.66 0.13
C ILE A 88 14.99 -3.78 -1.10
N CYS A 89 13.73 -3.56 -1.41
CA CYS A 89 13.35 -2.75 -2.57
C CYS A 89 13.25 -1.28 -2.14
N THR A 90 13.76 -0.36 -2.97
CA THR A 90 13.58 1.08 -2.74
C THR A 90 12.20 1.53 -3.21
N PHE A 91 11.67 2.58 -2.60
CA PHE A 91 10.41 3.17 -3.03
C PHE A 91 10.46 3.67 -4.50
N ARG A 92 11.60 4.20 -4.93
CA ARG A 92 11.82 4.57 -6.34
C ARG A 92 11.64 3.38 -7.28
N LYS A 93 12.18 2.21 -6.93
CA LYS A 93 12.07 1.00 -7.75
C LYS A 93 10.62 0.51 -7.84
N TYR A 94 9.87 0.56 -6.73
CA TYR A 94 8.43 0.29 -6.74
C TYR A 94 7.69 1.21 -7.71
N LEU A 95 7.92 2.53 -7.64
CA LEU A 95 7.29 3.51 -8.55
C LEU A 95 7.62 3.25 -10.03
N GLU A 96 8.87 2.87 -10.34
CA GLU A 96 9.28 2.51 -11.69
C GLU A 96 8.51 1.29 -12.23
N ILE A 97 8.35 0.25 -11.39
CA ILE A 97 7.58 -0.95 -11.75
C ILE A 97 6.10 -0.59 -11.97
N CYS A 98 5.52 0.24 -11.10
CA CYS A 98 4.13 0.69 -11.25
C CYS A 98 3.94 1.50 -12.53
N ARG A 99 4.84 2.44 -12.84
CA ARG A 99 4.82 3.22 -14.08
C ARG A 99 4.87 2.30 -15.31
N ASP A 100 5.81 1.36 -15.34
CA ASP A 100 6.03 0.48 -16.48
C ASP A 100 4.86 -0.49 -16.69
N GLY A 101 4.17 -0.86 -15.62
CA GLY A 101 2.94 -1.66 -15.63
C GLY A 101 1.66 -0.85 -15.76
N ASN A 102 1.71 0.49 -15.75
CA ASN A 102 0.53 1.38 -15.70
C ASN A 102 -0.40 1.05 -14.51
N MET A 103 0.18 0.81 -13.31
CA MET A 103 -0.51 0.37 -12.11
C MET A 103 -0.92 1.56 -11.25
N ILE A 104 -2.05 1.45 -10.53
CA ILE A 104 -2.36 2.37 -9.42
C ILE A 104 -1.39 2.05 -8.27
N CYS A 105 -0.79 3.10 -7.69
CA CYS A 105 0.11 3.01 -6.55
C CYS A 105 -0.66 3.26 -5.25
N PHE A 106 -0.85 2.25 -4.42
CA PHE A 106 -1.30 2.40 -3.04
C PHE A 106 -0.06 2.45 -2.14
N ILE A 107 0.16 3.59 -1.49
CA ILE A 107 1.41 3.91 -0.77
C ILE A 107 1.07 4.06 0.71
N GLU A 108 1.31 3.01 1.52
CA GLU A 108 1.10 3.09 2.96
C GLU A 108 2.34 3.62 3.66
N PHE A 109 2.21 4.71 4.41
CA PHE A 109 3.24 5.20 5.30
C PHE A 109 3.20 4.49 6.65
N LYS A 110 4.27 3.77 6.97
CA LYS A 110 4.41 3.05 8.25
C LYS A 110 4.97 3.98 9.32
N GLY A 111 4.08 4.39 10.25
CA GLY A 111 4.38 5.34 11.32
C GLY A 111 4.27 6.81 10.88
N VAL A 112 4.74 7.71 11.73
CA VAL A 112 4.66 9.16 11.51
C VAL A 112 5.82 9.62 10.64
N PHE A 113 5.49 10.28 9.52
CA PHE A 113 6.47 10.89 8.60
C PHE A 113 6.63 12.37 8.91
N THR A 114 7.84 12.93 8.72
CA THR A 114 8.05 14.39 8.76
C THR A 114 7.59 15.04 7.46
N ASP A 115 7.42 16.37 7.46
CA ASP A 115 7.02 17.11 6.27
C ASP A 115 8.04 16.97 5.13
N GLU A 116 9.34 16.89 5.47
CA GLU A 116 10.42 16.66 4.52
C GLU A 116 10.30 15.27 3.89
N GLN A 117 10.02 14.22 4.68
CA GLN A 117 9.85 12.85 4.20
C GLN A 117 8.60 12.71 3.32
N ILE A 118 7.49 13.34 3.69
CA ILE A 118 6.27 13.42 2.88
C ILE A 118 6.59 14.07 1.53
N LYS A 119 7.27 15.21 1.57
CA LYS A 119 7.66 15.94 0.37
C LYS A 119 8.58 15.11 -0.52
N GLU A 120 9.60 14.46 0.05
CA GLU A 120 10.52 13.61 -0.70
C GLU A 120 9.79 12.46 -1.38
N ALA A 121 8.87 11.78 -0.68
CA ALA A 121 8.11 10.67 -1.22
C ALA A 121 7.27 11.08 -2.44
N PHE A 122 6.49 12.17 -2.34
CA PHE A 122 5.56 12.54 -3.40
C PHE A 122 6.20 13.40 -4.51
N GLU A 123 7.29 14.11 -4.25
CA GLU A 123 8.12 14.68 -5.33
C GLU A 123 8.82 13.57 -6.13
N MET A 124 9.32 12.51 -5.47
CA MET A 124 9.82 11.31 -6.15
C MET A 124 8.73 10.64 -6.99
N ALA A 125 7.52 10.48 -6.44
CA ALA A 125 6.40 9.91 -7.18
C ALA A 125 6.04 10.77 -8.41
N ARG A 126 6.05 12.09 -8.29
CA ARG A 126 5.83 13.04 -9.41
C ARG A 126 6.92 12.97 -10.47
N GLU A 127 8.18 12.79 -10.06
CA GLU A 127 9.33 12.67 -10.97
C GLU A 127 9.28 11.36 -11.76
N VAL A 128 8.96 10.24 -11.10
CA VAL A 128 9.04 8.89 -11.66
C VAL A 128 7.76 8.51 -12.42
N TYR A 129 6.60 8.95 -11.94
CA TYR A 129 5.31 8.54 -12.46
C TYR A 129 4.31 9.73 -12.46
N ASP A 130 3.01 9.47 -12.35
CA ASP A 130 1.94 10.48 -12.27
C ASP A 130 1.25 10.40 -10.90
N LEU A 131 1.20 11.51 -10.15
CA LEU A 131 0.52 11.58 -8.84
C LEU A 131 -0.96 11.19 -8.91
N LYS A 132 -1.61 11.34 -10.06
CA LYS A 132 -3.00 10.88 -10.25
C LYS A 132 -3.17 9.37 -10.21
N MET A 133 -2.07 8.65 -10.37
CA MET A 133 -2.00 7.19 -10.23
C MET A 133 -1.57 6.77 -8.83
N CYS A 134 -1.37 7.71 -7.90
CA CYS A 134 -0.92 7.46 -6.55
C CYS A 134 -2.02 7.77 -5.53
N SER A 135 -2.05 6.97 -4.46
CA SER A 135 -2.88 7.20 -3.28
C SER A 135 -2.01 7.05 -2.04
N LEU A 136 -2.11 7.99 -1.09
CA LEU A 136 -1.54 7.80 0.24
C LEU A 136 -2.50 6.98 1.09
N GLN A 137 -1.97 5.98 1.77
CA GLN A 137 -2.62 5.26 2.85
C GLN A 137 -1.84 5.46 4.16
N SER A 138 -2.53 5.63 5.29
CA SER A 138 -1.89 5.67 6.61
C SER A 138 -2.89 5.42 7.73
N PHE A 139 -2.43 4.73 8.78
CA PHE A 139 -3.14 4.66 10.07
C PHE A 139 -3.01 5.97 10.87
N GLU A 140 -1.99 6.79 10.55
CA GLU A 140 -1.70 8.04 11.23
C GLU A 140 -2.42 9.21 10.53
N PHE A 141 -3.51 9.69 11.13
CA PHE A 141 -4.34 10.73 10.52
C PHE A 141 -3.57 12.03 10.24
N ASP A 142 -2.55 12.35 11.05
CA ASP A 142 -1.70 13.52 10.83
C ASP A 142 -0.89 13.45 9.54
N ASN A 143 -0.47 12.24 9.11
CA ASN A 143 0.17 12.06 7.80
C ASN A 143 -0.80 12.48 6.68
N LEU A 144 -2.09 12.10 6.80
CA LEU A 144 -3.11 12.38 5.80
C LEU A 144 -3.33 13.89 5.64
N ILE A 145 -3.49 14.62 6.77
CA ILE A 145 -3.69 16.08 6.75
C ILE A 145 -2.50 16.78 6.10
N ARG A 146 -1.28 16.50 6.59
CA ARG A 146 -0.06 17.18 6.10
C ARG A 146 0.21 16.87 4.65
N THR A 147 -0.07 15.64 4.22
CA THR A 147 0.07 15.26 2.80
C THR A 147 -0.96 15.97 1.94
N HIS A 148 -2.22 16.04 2.37
CA HIS A 148 -3.26 16.77 1.65
C HIS A 148 -2.95 18.27 1.51
N GLU A 149 -2.42 18.88 2.56
CA GLU A 149 -1.99 20.29 2.51
C GLU A 149 -0.85 20.54 1.51
N ALA A 150 0.11 19.60 1.41
CA ALA A 150 1.25 19.70 0.51
C ALA A 150 0.94 19.28 -0.94
N PHE A 151 0.04 18.30 -1.11
CA PHE A 151 -0.30 17.65 -2.40
C PHE A 151 -1.82 17.48 -2.51
N PRO A 152 -2.59 18.57 -2.69
CA PRO A 152 -4.07 18.52 -2.68
C PRO A 152 -4.68 17.73 -3.85
N GLU A 153 -3.90 17.44 -4.88
CA GLU A 153 -4.29 16.59 -6.01
C GLU A 153 -4.19 15.09 -5.75
N LEU A 154 -3.50 14.69 -4.66
CA LEU A 154 -3.29 13.29 -4.33
C LEU A 154 -4.55 12.67 -3.72
N GLN A 155 -4.86 11.42 -4.08
CA GLN A 155 -5.86 10.63 -3.38
C GLN A 155 -5.37 10.29 -1.98
N ILE A 156 -6.19 10.53 -0.98
CA ILE A 156 -5.86 10.31 0.44
C ILE A 156 -6.83 9.31 1.03
N MET A 157 -6.31 8.28 1.70
CA MET A 157 -7.08 7.22 2.33
C MET A 157 -6.63 7.00 3.78
N LEU A 158 -7.59 6.95 4.72
CA LEU A 158 -7.31 6.46 6.06
C LEU A 158 -7.31 4.94 6.06
N THR A 159 -6.21 4.30 6.47
CA THR A 159 -6.19 2.87 6.76
C THR A 159 -6.71 2.64 8.18
N CYS A 160 -7.69 1.76 8.36
CA CYS A 160 -8.29 1.49 9.66
C CYS A 160 -8.80 0.06 9.81
N GLY A 161 -8.78 -0.47 11.05
CA GLY A 161 -9.31 -1.80 11.36
C GLY A 161 -10.83 -1.81 11.53
N GLU A 162 -11.39 -0.74 12.12
CA GLU A 162 -12.80 -0.59 12.42
C GLU A 162 -13.21 0.89 12.43
N ARG A 163 -14.51 1.16 12.46
CA ARG A 163 -15.01 2.53 12.57
C ARG A 163 -14.58 3.17 13.89
N ASN A 164 -13.97 4.33 13.80
CA ASN A 164 -13.52 5.16 14.92
C ASN A 164 -13.73 6.64 14.60
N ALA A 165 -13.29 7.54 15.48
CA ALA A 165 -13.43 8.99 15.28
C ALA A 165 -12.72 9.50 14.02
N ASP A 166 -11.62 8.86 13.60
CA ASP A 166 -10.89 9.29 12.41
C ASP A 166 -11.62 8.92 11.12
N VAL A 167 -12.40 7.82 11.11
CA VAL A 167 -13.31 7.50 9.99
C VAL A 167 -14.36 8.59 9.82
N ASP A 168 -14.91 9.12 10.93
CA ASP A 168 -15.86 10.22 10.88
C ASP A 168 -15.20 11.51 10.38
N ARG A 169 -13.94 11.77 10.77
CA ARG A 169 -13.15 12.90 10.26
C ARG A 169 -12.89 12.80 8.75
N CYS A 170 -12.70 11.61 8.18
CA CYS A 170 -12.55 11.43 6.73
C CYS A 170 -13.72 12.04 5.96
N LEU A 171 -14.96 11.86 6.47
CA LEU A 171 -16.15 12.44 5.85
C LEU A 171 -16.16 13.98 5.85
N ASP A 172 -15.51 14.61 6.83
CA ASP A 172 -15.40 16.06 6.94
C ASP A 172 -14.25 16.63 6.07
N TYR A 173 -13.14 15.88 5.98
CA TYR A 173 -11.97 16.27 5.16
C TYR A 173 -12.11 15.89 3.68
N GLY A 174 -13.05 15.03 3.33
CA GLY A 174 -13.17 14.49 1.98
C GLY A 174 -12.11 13.45 1.65
N PHE A 175 -11.67 12.66 2.66
CA PHE A 175 -10.74 11.57 2.50
C PHE A 175 -11.47 10.25 2.29
N ASP A 176 -10.91 9.39 1.47
CA ASP A 176 -11.36 8.02 1.27
C ASP A 176 -10.98 7.13 2.49
N ILE A 177 -11.48 5.91 2.53
CA ILE A 177 -11.05 4.92 3.54
C ILE A 177 -10.53 3.65 2.90
N ASP A 178 -9.60 3.02 3.61
CA ASP A 178 -9.12 1.67 3.38
C ASP A 178 -9.28 0.88 4.69
N MET A 179 -10.31 0.01 4.76
CA MET A 179 -10.78 -0.60 5.99
C MET A 179 -10.61 -2.13 5.98
N TYR A 180 -10.39 -2.71 7.17
CA TYR A 180 -10.46 -4.15 7.32
C TYR A 180 -11.87 -4.65 6.95
N TYR A 181 -11.94 -5.57 5.99
CA TYR A 181 -13.21 -6.02 5.39
C TYR A 181 -14.21 -6.59 6.40
N GLY A 182 -13.73 -7.24 7.48
CA GLY A 182 -14.58 -7.86 8.50
C GLY A 182 -15.39 -6.87 9.34
N HIS A 183 -15.08 -5.58 9.30
CA HIS A 183 -15.77 -4.51 10.02
C HIS A 183 -16.45 -3.48 9.11
N CYS A 184 -16.30 -3.61 7.80
CA CYS A 184 -16.99 -2.76 6.84
C CYS A 184 -18.45 -3.21 6.69
N THR A 185 -19.37 -2.25 6.68
CA THR A 185 -20.81 -2.51 6.52
C THR A 185 -21.37 -1.78 5.30
N PRO A 186 -22.54 -2.22 4.76
CA PRO A 186 -23.18 -1.52 3.64
C PRO A 186 -23.47 -0.05 3.96
N GLU A 187 -23.75 0.28 5.23
CA GLU A 187 -24.02 1.65 5.67
C GLU A 187 -22.78 2.53 5.56
N ILE A 188 -21.60 2.00 5.96
CA ILE A 188 -20.30 2.72 5.80
C ILE A 188 -20.03 2.98 4.33
N VAL A 189 -20.12 1.97 3.47
CA VAL A 189 -19.90 2.12 2.03
C VAL A 189 -20.85 3.17 1.44
N LYS A 190 -22.15 3.08 1.79
CA LYS A 190 -23.13 4.06 1.33
C LYS A 190 -22.82 5.48 1.79
N GLU A 191 -22.42 5.66 3.04
CA GLU A 191 -22.10 6.98 3.61
C GLU A 191 -20.94 7.67 2.88
N PHE A 192 -19.88 6.92 2.54
CA PHE A 192 -18.75 7.42 1.76
C PHE A 192 -19.16 7.70 0.31
N HIS A 193 -19.86 6.78 -0.32
CA HIS A 193 -20.33 6.94 -1.70
C HIS A 193 -21.32 8.11 -1.86
N ASP A 194 -22.19 8.38 -0.87
CA ASP A 194 -23.10 9.54 -0.88
C ASP A 194 -22.34 10.86 -0.90
N LYS A 195 -21.10 10.90 -0.41
CA LYS A 195 -20.18 12.05 -0.46
C LYS A 195 -19.25 12.04 -1.68
N GLY A 196 -19.34 11.03 -2.54
CA GLY A 196 -18.47 10.85 -3.70
C GLY A 196 -17.08 10.33 -3.33
N LEU A 197 -16.90 9.82 -2.11
CA LEU A 197 -15.67 9.23 -1.60
C LEU A 197 -15.61 7.75 -1.93
N LYS A 198 -14.41 7.17 -1.90
CA LYS A 198 -14.17 5.77 -2.23
C LYS A 198 -13.90 4.94 -0.99
N VAL A 199 -14.14 3.63 -1.13
CA VAL A 199 -13.87 2.63 -0.10
C VAL A 199 -12.97 1.54 -0.67
N ALA A 200 -11.84 1.32 -0.02
CA ALA A 200 -10.96 0.17 -0.20
C ALA A 200 -11.13 -0.81 0.96
N LEU A 201 -10.91 -2.08 0.73
CA LEU A 201 -10.95 -3.11 1.78
C LEU A 201 -9.73 -4.03 1.72
N TRP A 202 -9.12 -4.27 2.87
CA TRP A 202 -7.99 -5.20 3.08
C TRP A 202 -8.32 -6.30 4.09
N THR A 203 -7.76 -7.50 4.07
CA THR A 203 -7.14 -8.14 2.92
C THR A 203 -7.99 -9.35 2.56
N ALA A 204 -8.54 -9.37 1.34
CA ALA A 204 -9.46 -10.43 0.90
C ALA A 204 -8.67 -11.63 0.36
N ASN A 205 -8.24 -12.52 1.27
CA ASN A 205 -7.36 -13.64 0.97
C ASN A 205 -8.06 -15.00 0.85
N THR A 206 -9.36 -15.05 1.07
CA THR A 206 -10.19 -16.24 0.85
C THR A 206 -11.33 -15.92 -0.09
N ARG A 207 -11.93 -16.96 -0.70
CA ARG A 207 -13.08 -16.78 -1.59
C ARG A 207 -14.27 -16.14 -0.86
N GLU A 208 -14.50 -16.51 0.40
CA GLU A 208 -15.58 -15.97 1.23
C GLU A 208 -15.36 -14.47 1.51
N ALA A 209 -14.11 -14.07 1.83
CA ALA A 209 -13.76 -12.67 2.03
C ALA A 209 -13.91 -11.86 0.75
N LEU A 210 -13.45 -12.40 -0.38
CA LEU A 210 -13.58 -11.78 -1.69
C LEU A 210 -15.05 -11.56 -2.05
N ASP A 211 -15.89 -12.59 -1.93
CA ASP A 211 -17.32 -12.50 -2.24
C ASP A 211 -18.03 -11.49 -1.33
N ALA A 212 -17.65 -11.41 -0.05
CA ALA A 212 -18.18 -10.42 0.88
C ALA A 212 -17.81 -8.98 0.46
N CYS A 213 -16.54 -8.72 0.10
CA CYS A 213 -16.10 -7.42 -0.39
C CYS A 213 -16.82 -7.02 -1.68
N ILE A 214 -16.96 -7.96 -2.63
CA ILE A 214 -17.70 -7.71 -3.89
C ILE A 214 -19.17 -7.37 -3.61
N ALA A 215 -19.81 -8.08 -2.67
CA ALA A 215 -21.21 -7.83 -2.32
C ALA A 215 -21.44 -6.46 -1.68
N LEU A 216 -20.44 -5.89 -1.00
CA LEU A 216 -20.50 -4.53 -0.44
C LEU A 216 -20.43 -3.45 -1.53
N GLY A 217 -19.93 -3.76 -2.72
CA GLY A 217 -19.87 -2.82 -3.84
C GLY A 217 -18.83 -1.72 -3.67
N VAL A 218 -17.70 -2.04 -3.04
CA VAL A 218 -16.57 -1.13 -2.82
C VAL A 218 -15.81 -0.79 -4.10
N ASP A 219 -14.91 0.18 -4.04
CA ASP A 219 -14.14 0.65 -5.20
C ASP A 219 -12.85 -0.16 -5.40
N TYR A 220 -12.20 -0.56 -4.29
CA TYR A 220 -10.95 -1.29 -4.31
C TYR A 220 -11.00 -2.49 -3.37
N ILE A 221 -10.32 -3.57 -3.77
CA ILE A 221 -10.11 -4.75 -2.93
C ILE A 221 -8.63 -5.10 -2.96
N GLU A 222 -8.00 -5.11 -1.80
CA GLU A 222 -6.62 -5.56 -1.62
C GLU A 222 -6.57 -7.06 -1.34
N SER A 223 -5.67 -7.75 -2.02
CA SER A 223 -5.47 -9.18 -1.84
C SER A 223 -4.04 -9.62 -2.09
N ASP A 224 -3.60 -10.64 -1.35
CA ASP A 224 -2.32 -11.33 -1.59
C ASP A 224 -2.38 -12.23 -2.83
N PHE A 225 -3.59 -12.62 -3.27
CA PHE A 225 -3.79 -13.69 -4.26
C PHE A 225 -4.61 -13.28 -5.47
N PHE A 226 -5.63 -12.44 -5.30
CA PHE A 226 -6.63 -12.20 -6.33
C PHE A 226 -6.35 -10.93 -7.13
N SER A 227 -6.45 -11.03 -8.45
CA SER A 227 -6.36 -9.90 -9.37
C SER A 227 -7.70 -9.58 -10.05
N GLY A 228 -8.75 -10.33 -9.73
CA GLY A 228 -10.08 -10.18 -10.30
C GLY A 228 -11.15 -11.00 -9.56
N PRO A 229 -12.44 -10.79 -9.92
CA PRO A 229 -13.57 -11.42 -9.23
C PRO A 229 -13.63 -12.94 -9.40
N ASP A 230 -12.98 -13.48 -10.42
CA ASP A 230 -12.98 -14.92 -10.73
C ASP A 230 -11.92 -15.68 -9.89
N GLY A 231 -11.07 -14.96 -9.14
CA GLY A 231 -10.10 -15.56 -8.23
C GLY A 231 -8.85 -16.10 -8.93
N GLU A 232 -8.51 -15.54 -10.07
CA GLU A 232 -7.26 -15.80 -10.80
C GLU A 232 -6.28 -14.64 -10.64
#